data_b67bc4bf68144ed58b4fdbc5931543e1
#
_entry.id   b67bc4bf68144ed58b4fdbc5931543e1
#
_cell.length_a   1.000
_cell.length_b   1.000
_cell.length_c   1.000
_cell.angle_alpha   90.00
_cell.angle_beta   90.00
_cell.angle_gamma   90.00
#
_symmetry.space_group_name_H-M   'P 1'
#
loop_
_entity.id
_entity.type
_entity.pdbx_description
1 polymer ?
#
loop_
_entity_poly.entity_id
_entity_poly.type
_entity_poly.pdbx_seq_one_letter_code
_entity_poly.pdbx_strand_id
1 'polypeptide(L)'
;MKVEANIKRRCIDKILTILILTSLSLWMASPTFAYDAVDCVQDAAKVDKGMIVGLATELCAGAASPTVIECYVNSFKVDTGMIRGLAIDLCAGSANAARTLDCYLKASKMGMVRGIAIELCGTKKSRS
;
A
#
# COMPACT_ATOMS: atom_id res chain seq x y z
N MET A 1 22.60 -61.55 -6.47
CA MET A 1 21.14 -61.33 -6.47
C MET A 1 20.63 -60.47 -5.33
N LYS A 2 21.19 -60.50 -4.13
CA LYS A 2 20.71 -59.62 -3.02
C LYS A 2 21.13 -58.14 -3.12
N VAL A 3 22.20 -57.81 -3.83
CA VAL A 3 22.71 -56.43 -3.96
C VAL A 3 21.91 -55.61 -4.93
N GLU A 4 21.46 -56.16 -6.04
CA GLU A 4 20.63 -55.43 -7.03
C GLU A 4 19.24 -55.02 -6.51
N ALA A 5 18.62 -55.90 -5.70
CA ALA A 5 17.33 -55.59 -5.09
C ALA A 5 17.40 -54.42 -4.09
N ASN A 6 18.54 -54.22 -3.44
CA ASN A 6 18.75 -53.17 -2.45
C ASN A 6 19.01 -51.80 -3.11
N ILE A 7 19.71 -51.79 -4.25
CA ILE A 7 19.95 -50.56 -5.02
C ILE A 7 18.62 -50.05 -5.64
N LYS A 8 17.80 -50.95 -6.14
CA LYS A 8 16.52 -50.59 -6.75
C LYS A 8 15.52 -49.97 -5.74
N ARG A 9 15.51 -50.50 -4.49
CA ARG A 9 14.66 -49.90 -3.42
C ARG A 9 15.16 -48.53 -2.99
N ARG A 10 16.44 -48.30 -2.85
CA ARG A 10 16.99 -46.97 -2.50
C ARG A 10 16.77 -45.91 -3.55
N CYS A 11 16.76 -46.27 -4.85
CA CYS A 11 16.42 -45.35 -5.91
C CYS A 11 14.91 -44.97 -5.93
N ILE A 12 14.05 -45.94 -5.67
CA ILE A 12 12.58 -45.70 -5.61
C ILE A 12 12.21 -44.80 -4.43
N ASP A 13 12.82 -45.05 -3.25
CA ASP A 13 12.55 -44.23 -2.05
C ASP A 13 13.01 -42.79 -2.23
N LYS A 14 14.16 -42.54 -2.86
CA LYS A 14 14.64 -41.20 -3.16
C LYS A 14 13.80 -40.46 -4.20
N ILE A 15 13.33 -41.15 -5.22
CA ILE A 15 12.45 -40.60 -6.24
C ILE A 15 11.08 -40.27 -5.65
N LEU A 16 10.54 -41.16 -4.82
CA LEU A 16 9.26 -40.92 -4.13
C LEU A 16 9.33 -39.71 -3.17
N THR A 17 10.43 -39.58 -2.44
CA THR A 17 10.66 -38.44 -1.52
C THR A 17 10.77 -37.13 -2.25
N ILE A 18 11.45 -37.11 -3.40
CA ILE A 18 11.59 -35.90 -4.27
C ILE A 18 10.23 -35.50 -4.87
N LEU A 19 9.44 -36.46 -5.32
CA LEU A 19 8.09 -36.21 -5.86
C LEU A 19 7.11 -35.67 -4.81
N ILE A 20 7.21 -36.11 -3.57
CA ILE A 20 6.36 -35.61 -2.46
C ILE A 20 6.76 -34.17 -2.08
N LEU A 21 8.07 -33.85 -2.06
CA LEU A 21 8.57 -32.51 -1.74
C LEU A 21 8.24 -31.47 -2.82
N THR A 22 8.17 -31.87 -4.10
CA THR A 22 7.81 -30.96 -5.20
C THR A 22 6.31 -30.69 -5.28
N SER A 23 5.46 -31.61 -4.81
CA SER A 23 4.00 -31.42 -4.80
C SER A 23 3.50 -30.52 -3.66
N LEU A 24 4.24 -30.35 -2.58
CA LEU A 24 3.87 -29.47 -1.46
C LEU A 24 4.09 -27.99 -1.73
N SER A 25 4.95 -27.65 -2.69
CA SER A 25 5.26 -26.24 -2.99
C SER A 25 4.27 -25.55 -3.92
N LEU A 26 3.32 -26.25 -4.51
CA LEU A 26 2.32 -25.65 -5.41
C LEU A 26 1.05 -25.11 -4.71
N TRP A 27 0.91 -25.28 -3.39
CA TRP A 27 -0.31 -24.94 -2.68
C TRP A 27 -0.31 -23.61 -1.93
N MET A 28 0.75 -22.81 -2.04
CA MET A 28 0.85 -21.51 -1.35
C MET A 28 0.89 -20.29 -2.28
N ALA A 29 0.43 -20.39 -3.50
CA ALA A 29 0.13 -19.21 -4.29
C ALA A 29 -1.27 -18.71 -3.88
N SER A 30 -1.38 -18.09 -2.70
CA SER A 30 -2.53 -17.24 -2.39
C SER A 30 -2.56 -16.14 -3.46
N PRO A 31 -3.69 -15.90 -4.16
CA PRO A 31 -3.79 -14.74 -5.01
C PRO A 31 -3.59 -13.51 -4.13
N THR A 32 -2.43 -12.89 -4.22
CA THR A 32 -2.23 -11.56 -3.67
C THR A 32 -3.04 -10.63 -4.56
N PHE A 33 -4.27 -10.34 -4.13
CA PHE A 33 -5.03 -9.25 -4.74
C PHE A 33 -4.17 -8.00 -4.57
N ALA A 34 -3.68 -7.46 -5.70
CA ALA A 34 -2.97 -6.20 -5.69
C ALA A 34 -3.98 -5.11 -5.27
N TYR A 35 -3.60 -4.32 -4.26
CA TYR A 35 -4.38 -3.15 -3.84
C TYR A 35 -4.51 -2.18 -5.02
N ASP A 36 -5.72 -1.73 -5.29
CA ASP A 36 -6.00 -0.83 -6.41
C ASP A 36 -6.79 0.42 -5.96
N ALA A 37 -7.11 1.28 -6.92
CA ALA A 37 -7.84 2.51 -6.66
C ALA A 37 -9.26 2.27 -6.14
N VAL A 38 -9.89 1.15 -6.46
CA VAL A 38 -11.24 0.80 -5.98
C VAL A 38 -11.19 0.38 -4.52
N ASP A 39 -10.20 -0.43 -4.14
CA ASP A 39 -9.94 -0.78 -2.74
C ASP A 39 -9.68 0.46 -1.90
N CYS A 40 -8.88 1.39 -2.43
CA CYS A 40 -8.61 2.68 -1.80
C CYS A 40 -9.89 3.50 -1.55
N VAL A 41 -10.80 3.60 -2.54
CA VAL A 41 -12.08 4.33 -2.40
C VAL A 41 -12.94 3.70 -1.31
N GLN A 42 -12.99 2.38 -1.22
CA GLN A 42 -13.70 1.67 -0.15
C GLN A 42 -13.10 1.97 1.23
N ASP A 43 -11.77 1.97 1.33
CA ASP A 43 -11.07 2.26 2.57
C ASP A 43 -11.23 3.73 2.98
N ALA A 44 -11.19 4.68 2.04
CA ALA A 44 -11.48 6.08 2.28
C ALA A 44 -12.87 6.28 2.91
N ALA A 45 -13.89 5.60 2.40
CA ALA A 45 -15.25 5.64 2.95
C ALA A 45 -15.38 4.97 4.33
N LYS A 46 -14.53 4.01 4.65
CA LYS A 46 -14.48 3.39 5.98
C LYS A 46 -13.88 4.32 7.03
N VAL A 47 -12.79 5.01 6.70
CA VAL A 47 -12.06 5.89 7.64
C VAL A 47 -12.69 7.26 7.80
N ASP A 48 -13.38 7.75 6.79
CA ASP A 48 -14.10 9.03 6.83
C ASP A 48 -15.55 8.86 6.32
N LYS A 49 -16.48 8.80 7.25
CA LYS A 49 -17.92 8.63 6.95
C LYS A 49 -18.54 9.81 6.18
N GLY A 50 -17.89 10.96 6.16
CA GLY A 50 -18.28 12.11 5.37
C GLY A 50 -17.62 12.19 4.00
N MET A 51 -16.83 11.19 3.62
CA MET A 51 -16.16 11.13 2.32
C MET A 51 -17.19 10.87 1.22
N ILE A 52 -17.32 11.81 0.30
CA ILE A 52 -18.13 11.60 -0.91
C ILE A 52 -17.30 10.93 -2.00
N VAL A 53 -17.95 10.18 -2.88
CA VAL A 53 -17.27 9.37 -3.91
C VAL A 53 -16.29 10.20 -4.77
N GLY A 54 -16.66 11.44 -5.15
CA GLY A 54 -15.78 12.30 -5.93
C GLY A 54 -14.46 12.61 -5.24
N LEU A 55 -14.50 12.94 -3.93
CA LEU A 55 -13.30 13.20 -3.13
C LEU A 55 -12.49 11.94 -2.87
N ALA A 56 -13.16 10.81 -2.64
CA ALA A 56 -12.49 9.52 -2.50
C ALA A 56 -11.76 9.13 -3.79
N THR A 57 -12.38 9.34 -4.95
CA THR A 57 -11.77 9.10 -6.25
C THR A 57 -10.55 10.00 -6.47
N GLU A 58 -10.63 11.26 -6.05
CA GLU A 58 -9.50 12.19 -6.16
C GLU A 58 -8.33 11.77 -5.27
N LEU A 59 -8.60 11.39 -4.02
CA LEU A 59 -7.59 10.87 -3.09
C LEU A 59 -6.91 9.60 -3.64
N CYS A 60 -7.70 8.72 -4.22
CA CYS A 60 -7.30 7.36 -4.60
C CYS A 60 -6.82 7.22 -6.04
N ALA A 61 -6.82 8.31 -6.83
CA ALA A 61 -6.38 8.27 -8.21
C ALA A 61 -4.92 7.77 -8.30
N GLY A 62 -4.72 6.61 -8.96
CA GLY A 62 -3.41 5.99 -9.10
C GLY A 62 -2.87 5.30 -7.84
N ALA A 63 -3.71 5.09 -6.81
CA ALA A 63 -3.30 4.37 -5.61
C ALA A 63 -2.99 2.90 -5.94
N ALA A 64 -1.80 2.45 -5.54
CA ALA A 64 -1.34 1.06 -5.66
C ALA A 64 -1.03 0.43 -4.30
N SER A 65 -1.35 1.12 -3.21
CA SER A 65 -1.14 0.68 -1.84
C SER A 65 -2.03 1.48 -0.87
N PRO A 66 -2.29 1.00 0.35
CA PRO A 66 -3.05 1.72 1.37
C PRO A 66 -2.33 2.95 1.94
N THR A 67 -1.11 3.24 1.51
CA THR A 67 -0.28 4.37 2.00
C THR A 67 -0.98 5.72 1.84
N VAL A 68 -1.80 5.87 0.80
CA VAL A 68 -2.59 7.09 0.56
C VAL A 68 -3.59 7.31 1.71
N ILE A 69 -4.28 6.26 2.14
CA ILE A 69 -5.23 6.30 3.27
C ILE A 69 -4.50 6.55 4.58
N GLU A 70 -3.35 5.92 4.79
CA GLU A 70 -2.49 6.16 5.95
C GLU A 70 -2.06 7.63 6.04
N CYS A 71 -1.60 8.21 4.92
CA CYS A 71 -1.27 9.63 4.83
C CYS A 71 -2.47 10.50 5.18
N TYR A 72 -3.64 10.24 4.58
CA TYR A 72 -4.85 10.99 4.79
C TYR A 72 -5.27 11.03 6.27
N VAL A 73 -5.38 9.88 6.91
CA VAL A 73 -5.78 9.77 8.33
C VAL A 73 -4.77 10.47 9.25
N ASN A 74 -3.49 10.31 8.98
CA ASN A 74 -2.45 10.90 9.83
C ASN A 74 -2.25 12.40 9.58
N SER A 75 -2.67 12.95 8.45
CA SER A 75 -2.61 14.39 8.19
C SER A 75 -3.37 15.21 9.23
N PHE A 76 -4.53 14.73 9.69
CA PHE A 76 -5.31 15.37 10.75
C PHE A 76 -4.69 15.28 12.14
N LYS A 77 -3.80 14.30 12.35
CA LYS A 77 -3.05 14.18 13.61
C LYS A 77 -1.86 15.13 13.67
N VAL A 78 -1.22 15.37 12.53
CA VAL A 78 -0.05 16.27 12.46
C VAL A 78 -0.46 17.73 12.35
N ASP A 79 -1.65 18.03 11.86
CA ASP A 79 -2.23 19.37 11.80
C ASP A 79 -3.72 19.32 12.14
N THR A 80 -4.06 19.76 13.35
CA THR A 80 -5.45 19.79 13.84
C THR A 80 -6.35 20.78 13.06
N GLY A 81 -5.74 21.70 12.31
CA GLY A 81 -6.45 22.61 11.41
C GLY A 81 -6.58 22.08 9.97
N MET A 82 -6.14 20.85 9.71
CA MET A 82 -6.27 20.22 8.39
C MET A 82 -7.75 20.04 8.04
N ILE A 83 -8.11 20.42 6.83
CA ILE A 83 -9.44 20.15 6.28
C ILE A 83 -9.36 19.08 5.19
N ARG A 84 -10.47 18.40 4.94
CA ARG A 84 -10.55 17.25 4.02
C ARG A 84 -9.91 17.51 2.66
N GLY A 85 -10.26 18.60 1.99
CA GLY A 85 -9.71 18.94 0.67
C GLY A 85 -8.17 19.08 0.69
N LEU A 86 -7.64 19.78 1.68
CA LEU A 86 -6.19 19.95 1.83
C LEU A 86 -5.47 18.64 2.19
N ALA A 87 -6.10 17.76 2.98
CA ALA A 87 -5.57 16.44 3.26
C ALA A 87 -5.50 15.57 1.99
N ILE A 88 -6.51 15.69 1.12
CA ILE A 88 -6.54 15.02 -0.19
C ILE A 88 -5.41 15.55 -1.08
N ASP A 89 -5.26 16.87 -1.19
CA ASP A 89 -4.20 17.49 -2.00
C ASP A 89 -2.79 17.09 -1.52
N LEU A 90 -2.61 16.96 -0.21
CA LEU A 90 -1.33 16.53 0.37
C LEU A 90 -1.05 15.05 0.07
N CYS A 91 -2.05 14.19 0.17
CA CYS A 91 -1.87 12.74 0.27
C CYS A 91 -2.17 11.97 -1.01
N ALA A 92 -2.94 12.56 -1.97
CA ALA A 92 -3.24 11.90 -3.23
C ALA A 92 -1.95 11.51 -3.98
N GLY A 93 -1.83 10.23 -4.34
CA GLY A 93 -0.64 9.68 -4.99
C GLY A 93 0.58 9.49 -4.08
N SER A 94 0.44 9.66 -2.76
CA SER A 94 1.56 9.44 -1.82
C SER A 94 1.99 7.98 -1.81
N ALA A 95 3.25 7.74 -2.19
CA ALA A 95 3.89 6.43 -2.11
C ALA A 95 4.52 6.15 -0.73
N ASN A 96 4.65 7.18 0.12
CA ASN A 96 5.21 7.08 1.46
C ASN A 96 4.58 8.12 2.38
N ALA A 97 3.63 7.71 3.19
CA ALA A 97 2.89 8.58 4.10
C ALA A 97 3.81 9.33 5.07
N ALA A 98 4.75 8.65 5.69
CA ALA A 98 5.67 9.24 6.66
C ALA A 98 6.52 10.35 6.03
N ARG A 99 7.04 10.13 4.84
CA ARG A 99 7.85 11.12 4.12
C ARG A 99 7.04 12.34 3.71
N THR A 100 5.82 12.15 3.22
CA THR A 100 4.93 13.24 2.83
C THR A 100 4.58 14.12 4.03
N LEU A 101 4.22 13.49 5.16
CA LEU A 101 3.86 14.20 6.39
C LEU A 101 5.06 14.86 7.07
N ASP A 102 6.25 14.24 7.04
CA ASP A 102 7.49 14.85 7.55
C ASP A 102 7.88 16.10 6.75
N CYS A 103 7.76 16.04 5.42
CA CYS A 103 7.94 17.22 4.56
C CYS A 103 6.98 18.34 4.97
N TYR A 104 5.69 18.05 5.10
CA TYR A 104 4.67 19.02 5.50
C TYR A 104 4.97 19.64 6.87
N LEU A 105 5.34 18.84 7.86
CA LEU A 105 5.71 19.34 9.19
C LEU A 105 6.93 20.23 9.17
N LYS A 106 7.95 19.91 8.38
CA LYS A 106 9.14 20.74 8.20
C LYS A 106 8.79 22.08 7.56
N ALA A 107 7.99 22.08 6.50
CA ALA A 107 7.53 23.29 5.84
C ALA A 107 6.72 24.20 6.80
N SER A 108 5.82 23.60 7.59
CA SER A 108 5.03 24.31 8.61
C SER A 108 5.93 24.94 9.70
N LYS A 109 6.96 24.22 10.17
CA LYS A 109 7.93 24.74 11.15
C LYS A 109 8.77 25.90 10.59
N MET A 110 8.95 25.96 9.29
CA MET A 110 9.61 27.09 8.60
C MET A 110 8.68 28.30 8.44
N GLY A 111 7.45 28.24 8.93
CA GLY A 111 6.47 29.33 8.83
C GLY A 111 5.71 29.38 7.50
N MET A 112 5.82 28.36 6.67
CA MET A 112 5.06 28.32 5.42
C MET A 112 3.56 28.21 5.71
N VAL A 113 2.76 28.99 4.99
CA VAL A 113 1.30 28.83 5.04
C VAL A 113 0.89 27.47 4.50
N ARG A 114 -0.18 26.93 5.05
CA ARG A 114 -0.63 25.54 4.81
C ARG A 114 -0.70 25.18 3.31
N GLY A 115 -1.30 26.03 2.48
CA GLY A 115 -1.42 25.78 1.04
C GLY A 115 -0.08 25.60 0.34
N ILE A 116 0.89 26.46 0.65
CA ILE A 116 2.25 26.37 0.08
C ILE A 116 2.97 25.12 0.57
N ALA A 117 2.84 24.76 1.85
CA ALA A 117 3.43 23.54 2.39
C ALA A 117 2.85 22.27 1.71
N ILE A 118 1.56 22.27 1.42
CA ILE A 118 0.88 21.17 0.70
C ILE A 118 1.36 21.12 -0.74
N GLU A 119 1.41 22.25 -1.44
CA GLU A 119 1.90 22.30 -2.83
C GLU A 119 3.34 21.80 -2.95
N LEU A 120 4.18 22.13 -1.97
CA LEU A 120 5.59 21.70 -1.93
C LEU A 120 5.72 20.19 -1.65
N CYS A 121 4.93 19.65 -0.74
CA CYS A 121 5.10 18.30 -0.20
C CYS A 121 4.12 17.26 -0.76
N GLY A 122 3.01 17.72 -1.33
CA GLY A 122 2.04 16.85 -1.98
C GLY A 122 2.61 16.24 -3.27
N THR A 123 2.19 15.02 -3.55
CA THR A 123 2.59 14.31 -4.77
C THR A 123 1.72 14.65 -5.97
N LYS A 124 0.54 15.21 -5.71
CA LYS A 124 -0.35 15.70 -6.76
C LYS A 124 0.27 16.94 -7.41
N LYS A 125 0.88 16.74 -8.56
CA LYS A 125 1.37 17.85 -9.37
C LYS A 125 0.22 18.81 -9.65
N SER A 126 0.34 20.07 -9.18
CA SER A 126 -0.60 21.15 -9.51
C SER A 126 -0.87 21.08 -11.01
N ARG A 127 -2.14 20.89 -11.38
CA ARG A 127 -2.57 21.01 -12.77
C ARG A 127 -2.49 22.51 -13.11
N SER A 128 -1.36 22.90 -13.68
CA SER A 128 -1.25 24.18 -14.38
C SER A 128 -2.05 24.13 -15.65
#